data_c95ece5949536fd4f55cb9286458e14d
#
_entry.id   c95ece5949536fd4f55cb9286458e14d
#
_cell.length_a   1.000
_cell.length_b   1.000
_cell.length_c   1.000
_cell.angle_alpha   90.00
_cell.angle_beta   90.00
_cell.angle_gamma   90.00
#
_symmetry.space_group_name_H-M   'P 1'
#
loop_
_entity.id
_entity.type
_entity.pdbx_description
1 polymer ?
#
loop_
_entity_poly.entity_id
_entity_poly.type
_entity_poly.pdbx_seq_one_letter_code
_entity_poly.pdbx_strand_id
1 'polypeptide(L)'
;MSRPQCHVEGFFDPATSTVSYIVLDPATGHCALVDSVLDYDPKSGRTATTSADKLIARVAELDAKVEWILETHVHADHLTAAPYLQDKLGGKIGIGRHITTVQKVFGKLFNIGADMARDGSQFDQLFADDERFAIGELECRALHTPGHTPACMTYVVGKHTQQAAFVGDTLFMPDYGTARCDFPGGDARTLFRSIDKLLSLPEDTLLYMCHDYRPEGREVQFVTTVADERANNIHVRSGISEEEFVAMRTRRDASMEMPTLILPSVQVNMRAGHFPEPEANGTRYLKIPLNVV
;
A
#
# COMPACT_ATOMS: atom_id res chain seq x y z
N MET A 1 -2.31 29.42 2.74
CA MET A 1 -1.86 28.04 2.98
C MET A 1 -0.56 27.86 2.20
N SER A 2 0.55 27.57 2.87
CA SER A 2 1.79 27.23 2.19
C SER A 2 1.63 25.84 1.55
N ARG A 3 2.17 25.66 0.35
CA ARG A 3 2.08 24.37 -0.37
C ARG A 3 2.97 23.32 0.32
N PRO A 4 2.59 22.02 0.32
CA PRO A 4 3.49 20.95 0.78
C PRO A 4 4.86 21.09 0.09
N GLN A 5 5.92 20.71 0.79
CA GLN A 5 7.28 20.78 0.23
C GLN A 5 7.46 19.81 -0.97
N CYS A 6 6.62 18.77 -1.06
CA CYS A 6 6.60 17.80 -2.16
C CYS A 6 5.44 18.07 -3.11
N HIS A 7 5.61 17.70 -4.38
CA HIS A 7 4.53 17.63 -5.36
C HIS A 7 4.02 16.18 -5.42
N VAL A 8 2.71 15.98 -5.26
CA VAL A 8 2.09 14.66 -5.27
C VAL A 8 1.04 14.58 -6.37
N GLU A 9 1.11 13.54 -7.19
CA GLU A 9 0.10 13.21 -8.19
C GLU A 9 -0.44 11.80 -7.94
N GLY A 10 -1.78 11.65 -7.91
CA GLY A 10 -2.46 10.36 -7.74
C GLY A 10 -3.01 9.84 -9.06
N PHE A 11 -2.91 8.53 -9.25
CA PHE A 11 -3.36 7.79 -10.43
C PHE A 11 -4.35 6.72 -10.01
N PHE A 12 -5.63 7.00 -10.19
CA PHE A 12 -6.69 6.09 -9.80
C PHE A 12 -6.87 4.97 -10.84
N ASP A 13 -6.83 3.72 -10.36
CA ASP A 13 -7.22 2.54 -11.13
C ASP A 13 -8.66 2.13 -10.80
N PRO A 14 -9.60 2.24 -11.74
CA PRO A 14 -11.00 1.90 -11.48
C PRO A 14 -11.26 0.40 -11.34
N ALA A 15 -10.35 -0.48 -11.78
CA ALA A 15 -10.54 -1.92 -11.72
C ALA A 15 -10.34 -2.47 -10.30
N THR A 16 -9.40 -1.88 -9.55
CA THR A 16 -9.06 -2.28 -8.18
C THR A 16 -9.40 -1.22 -7.14
N SER A 17 -9.86 -0.04 -7.59
CA SER A 17 -10.09 1.16 -6.76
C SER A 17 -8.81 1.66 -6.06
N THR A 18 -7.64 1.30 -6.57
CA THR A 18 -6.33 1.68 -6.05
C THR A 18 -5.90 3.04 -6.55
N VAL A 19 -5.17 3.78 -5.74
CA VAL A 19 -4.49 5.02 -6.14
C VAL A 19 -2.99 4.82 -5.99
N SER A 20 -2.29 4.81 -7.12
CA SER A 20 -0.82 4.88 -7.16
C SER A 20 -0.38 6.34 -7.12
N TYR A 21 0.81 6.63 -6.58
CA TYR A 21 1.28 8.01 -6.46
C TYR A 21 2.67 8.22 -7.07
N ILE A 22 2.88 9.42 -7.62
CA ILE A 22 4.21 10.01 -7.85
C ILE A 22 4.42 11.06 -6.77
N VAL A 23 5.51 10.95 -6.03
CA VAL A 23 5.92 11.89 -4.97
C VAL A 23 7.23 12.53 -5.39
N LEU A 24 7.17 13.77 -5.85
CA LEU A 24 8.30 14.48 -6.44
C LEU A 24 8.88 15.52 -5.47
N ASP A 25 10.19 15.54 -5.37
CA ASP A 25 10.93 16.67 -4.84
C ASP A 25 11.17 17.71 -5.97
N PRO A 26 10.45 18.84 -5.95
CA PRO A 26 10.61 19.85 -7.01
C PRO A 26 11.96 20.57 -6.98
N ALA A 27 12.74 20.44 -5.91
CA ALA A 27 14.06 21.08 -5.81
C ALA A 27 15.14 20.28 -6.54
N THR A 28 15.03 18.95 -6.55
CA THR A 28 16.05 18.06 -7.11
C THR A 28 15.58 17.28 -8.35
N GLY A 29 14.27 17.22 -8.61
CA GLY A 29 13.69 16.40 -9.65
C GLY A 29 13.67 14.90 -9.31
N HIS A 30 14.03 14.50 -8.09
CA HIS A 30 13.95 13.11 -7.66
C HIS A 30 12.53 12.77 -7.19
N CYS A 31 12.09 11.52 -7.40
CA CYS A 31 10.76 11.10 -7.00
C CYS A 31 10.72 9.68 -6.45
N ALA A 32 9.61 9.38 -5.76
CA ALA A 32 9.18 8.03 -5.41
C ALA A 32 7.86 7.69 -6.11
N LEU A 33 7.67 6.41 -6.41
CA LEU A 33 6.40 5.82 -6.80
C LEU A 33 5.86 5.03 -5.61
N VAL A 34 4.56 5.12 -5.33
CA VAL A 34 3.93 4.44 -4.18
C VAL A 34 2.76 3.60 -4.68
N ASP A 35 2.71 2.33 -4.26
CA ASP A 35 1.62 1.35 -4.48
C ASP A 35 1.19 1.25 -5.95
N SER A 36 2.11 0.79 -6.80
CA SER A 36 1.90 0.69 -8.24
C SER A 36 1.06 -0.52 -8.64
N VAL A 37 0.23 -0.35 -9.68
CA VAL A 37 -0.67 -1.40 -10.18
C VAL A 37 -0.12 -2.04 -11.45
N LEU A 38 -0.03 -3.39 -11.45
CA LEU A 38 0.09 -4.22 -12.64
C LEU A 38 -1.32 -4.72 -13.00
N ASP A 39 -1.81 -4.33 -14.16
CA ASP A 39 -3.13 -4.76 -14.62
C ASP A 39 -3.19 -6.29 -14.76
N TYR A 40 -4.25 -6.89 -14.22
CA TYR A 40 -4.44 -8.35 -14.21
C TYR A 40 -5.89 -8.74 -14.48
N ASP A 41 -6.08 -9.62 -15.47
CA ASP A 41 -7.38 -10.24 -15.73
C ASP A 41 -7.48 -11.61 -15.04
N PRO A 42 -8.28 -11.74 -13.96
CA PRO A 42 -8.38 -12.99 -13.21
C PRO A 42 -9.02 -14.13 -14.00
N LYS A 43 -9.76 -13.85 -15.08
CA LYS A 43 -10.42 -14.87 -15.89
C LYS A 43 -9.47 -15.53 -16.87
N SER A 44 -8.52 -14.78 -17.41
CA SER A 44 -7.56 -15.28 -18.40
C SER A 44 -6.14 -15.47 -17.85
N GLY A 45 -5.86 -14.94 -16.65
CA GLY A 45 -4.50 -14.92 -16.08
C GLY A 45 -3.54 -13.98 -16.81
N ARG A 46 -4.07 -13.04 -17.61
CA ARG A 46 -3.24 -12.13 -18.41
C ARG A 46 -2.91 -10.87 -17.63
N THR A 47 -1.67 -10.41 -17.80
CA THR A 47 -1.20 -9.13 -17.30
C THR A 47 -1.11 -8.11 -18.41
N ALA A 48 -1.21 -6.82 -18.04
CA ALA A 48 -0.90 -5.68 -18.90
C ALA A 48 -0.18 -4.61 -18.09
N THR A 49 0.43 -3.63 -18.75
CA THR A 49 1.22 -2.59 -18.09
C THR A 49 0.60 -1.21 -18.24
N THR A 50 -0.67 -1.14 -18.67
CA THR A 50 -1.36 0.13 -18.99
C THR A 50 -1.33 1.13 -17.84
N SER A 51 -1.56 0.66 -16.60
CA SER A 51 -1.53 1.52 -15.41
C SER A 51 -0.10 1.95 -15.07
N ALA A 52 0.87 1.05 -15.14
CA ALA A 52 2.28 1.37 -14.92
C ALA A 52 2.86 2.29 -16.00
N ASP A 53 2.45 2.11 -17.27
CA ASP A 53 2.90 2.94 -18.40
C ASP A 53 2.46 4.40 -18.26
N LYS A 54 1.32 4.68 -17.60
CA LYS A 54 0.91 6.05 -17.25
C LYS A 54 1.89 6.70 -16.28
N LEU A 55 2.36 5.95 -15.26
CA LEU A 55 3.38 6.44 -14.33
C LEU A 55 4.69 6.72 -15.06
N ILE A 56 5.14 5.82 -15.93
CA ILE A 56 6.35 5.99 -16.73
C ILE A 56 6.27 7.24 -17.61
N ALA A 57 5.17 7.41 -18.34
CA ALA A 57 4.96 8.58 -19.18
C ALA A 57 5.00 9.88 -18.35
N ARG A 58 4.33 9.87 -17.17
CA ARG A 58 4.28 11.06 -16.33
C ARG A 58 5.63 11.41 -15.70
N VAL A 59 6.40 10.40 -15.26
CA VAL A 59 7.78 10.59 -14.77
C VAL A 59 8.64 11.23 -15.86
N ALA A 60 8.51 10.79 -17.12
CA ALA A 60 9.24 11.40 -18.25
C ALA A 60 8.81 12.84 -18.55
N GLU A 61 7.50 13.15 -18.49
CA GLU A 61 6.98 14.52 -18.64
C GLU A 61 7.47 15.48 -17.56
N LEU A 62 7.66 14.96 -16.33
CA LEU A 62 8.17 15.72 -15.20
C LEU A 62 9.70 15.86 -15.21
N ASP A 63 10.38 15.22 -16.16
CA ASP A 63 11.85 15.07 -16.20
C ASP A 63 12.40 14.58 -14.84
N ALA A 64 11.66 13.67 -14.21
CA ALA A 64 11.94 13.20 -12.86
C ALA A 64 12.78 11.92 -12.86
N LYS A 65 13.59 11.75 -11.79
CA LYS A 65 14.41 10.56 -11.56
C LYS A 65 13.85 9.75 -10.40
N VAL A 66 13.46 8.50 -10.66
CA VAL A 66 12.94 7.60 -9.64
C VAL A 66 14.07 7.12 -8.72
N GLU A 67 13.93 7.36 -7.42
CA GLU A 67 14.82 6.83 -6.37
C GLU A 67 14.18 5.64 -5.66
N TRP A 68 12.87 5.68 -5.48
CA TRP A 68 12.12 4.68 -4.73
C TRP A 68 10.88 4.22 -5.47
N ILE A 69 10.59 2.93 -5.32
CA ILE A 69 9.31 2.30 -5.62
C ILE A 69 8.87 1.68 -4.29
N LEU A 70 7.91 2.31 -3.63
CA LEU A 70 7.50 2.00 -2.27
C LEU A 70 6.20 1.21 -2.26
N GLU A 71 6.19 0.12 -1.53
CA GLU A 71 4.98 -0.63 -1.23
C GLU A 71 4.59 -0.38 0.23
N THR A 72 3.36 0.07 0.48
CA THR A 72 2.88 0.25 1.84
C THR A 72 2.66 -1.10 2.53
N HIS A 73 2.27 -2.12 1.78
CA HIS A 73 2.07 -3.48 2.27
C HIS A 73 2.03 -4.50 1.12
N VAL A 74 1.81 -5.77 1.44
CA VAL A 74 1.48 -6.80 0.44
C VAL A 74 -0.01 -6.70 0.12
N HIS A 75 -0.33 -6.06 -1.00
CA HIS A 75 -1.70 -5.86 -1.46
C HIS A 75 -2.39 -7.19 -1.80
N ALA A 76 -3.65 -7.32 -1.40
CA ALA A 76 -4.48 -8.48 -1.67
C ALA A 76 -5.45 -8.29 -2.84
N ASP A 77 -5.62 -7.06 -3.30
CA ASP A 77 -6.62 -6.62 -4.26
C ASP A 77 -6.07 -6.27 -5.64
N HIS A 78 -4.75 -6.09 -5.76
CA HIS A 78 -4.06 -5.87 -7.02
C HIS A 78 -2.64 -6.45 -7.01
N LEU A 79 -2.06 -6.68 -8.20
CA LEU A 79 -0.66 -7.03 -8.38
C LEU A 79 0.18 -5.74 -8.46
N THR A 80 1.36 -5.74 -7.83
CA THR A 80 2.28 -4.60 -7.96
C THR A 80 3.04 -4.64 -9.29
N ALA A 81 3.25 -3.47 -9.89
CA ALA A 81 4.10 -3.29 -11.07
C ALA A 81 5.58 -2.96 -10.71
N ALA A 82 5.97 -3.06 -9.44
CA ALA A 82 7.28 -2.60 -8.97
C ALA A 82 8.48 -3.11 -9.80
N PRO A 83 8.61 -4.40 -10.15
CA PRO A 83 9.74 -4.86 -10.96
C PRO A 83 9.76 -4.28 -12.38
N TYR A 84 8.58 -4.11 -12.97
CA TYR A 84 8.46 -3.51 -14.31
C TYR A 84 8.88 -2.04 -14.29
N LEU A 85 8.43 -1.28 -13.28
CA LEU A 85 8.83 0.11 -13.11
C LEU A 85 10.32 0.24 -12.80
N GLN A 86 10.87 -0.66 -11.99
CA GLN A 86 12.31 -0.70 -11.69
C GLN A 86 13.15 -0.95 -12.97
N ASP A 87 12.71 -1.89 -13.81
CA ASP A 87 13.38 -2.16 -15.10
C ASP A 87 13.40 -0.94 -16.03
N LYS A 88 12.31 -0.15 -16.05
CA LYS A 88 12.16 1.02 -16.93
C LYS A 88 12.78 2.30 -16.39
N LEU A 89 12.70 2.53 -15.08
CA LEU A 89 12.99 3.83 -14.47
C LEU A 89 14.15 3.77 -13.46
N GLY A 90 14.60 2.57 -13.09
CA GLY A 90 15.53 2.37 -11.99
C GLY A 90 14.83 2.55 -10.63
N GLY A 91 15.61 2.95 -9.62
CA GLY A 91 15.15 3.11 -8.25
C GLY A 91 15.23 1.80 -7.44
N LYS A 92 14.89 1.89 -6.15
CA LYS A 92 14.91 0.78 -5.21
C LYS A 92 13.50 0.41 -4.79
N ILE A 93 13.18 -0.89 -4.78
CA ILE A 93 11.91 -1.39 -4.26
C ILE A 93 12.02 -1.50 -2.75
N GLY A 94 11.16 -0.77 -2.02
CA GLY A 94 11.15 -0.74 -0.56
C GLY A 94 9.81 -1.12 0.04
N ILE A 95 9.86 -1.87 1.17
CA ILE A 95 8.68 -2.28 1.96
C ILE A 95 9.04 -2.34 3.45
N GLY A 96 8.06 -2.46 4.34
CA GLY A 96 8.28 -2.69 5.77
C GLY A 96 8.98 -4.02 6.07
N ARG A 97 9.93 -4.03 7.02
CA ARG A 97 10.72 -5.22 7.39
C ARG A 97 9.89 -6.42 7.85
N HIS A 98 8.65 -6.18 8.30
CA HIS A 98 7.73 -7.23 8.72
C HIS A 98 7.13 -8.02 7.55
N ILE A 99 7.50 -7.70 6.29
CA ILE A 99 7.23 -8.54 5.12
C ILE A 99 7.62 -10.01 5.36
N THR A 100 8.70 -10.25 6.13
CA THR A 100 9.14 -11.59 6.47
C THR A 100 8.10 -12.40 7.26
N THR A 101 7.23 -11.74 8.03
CA THR A 101 6.08 -12.36 8.69
C THR A 101 5.02 -12.78 7.67
N VAL A 102 4.69 -11.90 6.74
CA VAL A 102 3.75 -12.17 5.64
C VAL A 102 4.25 -13.33 4.78
N GLN A 103 5.53 -13.30 4.40
CA GLN A 103 6.16 -14.38 3.62
C GLN A 103 6.14 -15.74 4.34
N LYS A 104 6.27 -15.76 5.67
CA LYS A 104 6.18 -17.02 6.47
C LYS A 104 4.74 -17.54 6.49
N VAL A 105 3.77 -16.68 6.76
CA VAL A 105 2.34 -17.05 6.83
C VAL A 105 1.84 -17.54 5.49
N PHE A 106 1.93 -16.72 4.47
CA PHE A 106 1.43 -17.05 3.14
C PHE A 106 2.30 -18.05 2.39
N GLY A 107 3.60 -18.08 2.66
CA GLY A 107 4.48 -19.12 2.15
C GLY A 107 4.09 -20.52 2.64
N LYS A 108 3.55 -20.65 3.87
CA LYS A 108 2.96 -21.90 4.38
C LYS A 108 1.62 -22.18 3.68
N LEU A 109 0.74 -21.18 3.59
CA LEU A 109 -0.58 -21.30 2.98
C LEU A 109 -0.50 -21.80 1.52
N PHE A 110 0.36 -21.18 0.72
CA PHE A 110 0.54 -21.53 -0.70
C PHE A 110 1.52 -22.68 -0.92
N ASN A 111 2.01 -23.33 0.15
CA ASN A 111 3.01 -24.39 0.06
C ASN A 111 4.19 -23.99 -0.85
N ILE A 112 4.76 -22.81 -0.60
CA ILE A 112 5.94 -22.32 -1.30
C ILE A 112 7.16 -23.02 -0.76
N GLY A 113 7.92 -23.65 -1.65
CA GLY A 113 9.13 -24.40 -1.33
C GLY A 113 10.36 -23.52 -1.09
N ALA A 114 11.53 -24.08 -1.39
CA ALA A 114 12.83 -23.41 -1.28
C ALA A 114 13.09 -22.40 -2.42
N ASP A 115 12.18 -22.30 -3.39
CA ASP A 115 12.24 -21.41 -4.53
C ASP A 115 12.05 -19.92 -4.18
N MET A 116 11.63 -19.64 -2.93
CA MET A 116 11.52 -18.29 -2.41
C MET A 116 12.08 -18.20 -0.99
N ALA A 117 13.12 -17.40 -0.79
CA ALA A 117 13.58 -17.01 0.55
C ALA A 117 12.48 -16.20 1.26
N ARG A 118 12.35 -16.40 2.59
CA ARG A 118 11.32 -15.74 3.43
C ARG A 118 11.97 -14.76 4.40
N ASP A 119 12.94 -14.02 3.90
CA ASP A 119 13.80 -13.09 4.64
C ASP A 119 13.71 -11.65 4.10
N GLY A 120 12.82 -11.42 3.13
CA GLY A 120 12.62 -10.11 2.51
C GLY A 120 13.65 -9.77 1.43
N SER A 121 14.59 -10.67 1.09
CA SER A 121 15.67 -10.43 0.12
C SER A 121 15.21 -10.13 -1.31
N GLN A 122 13.91 -10.25 -1.60
CA GLN A 122 13.30 -9.84 -2.85
C GLN A 122 13.17 -8.32 -3.00
N PHE A 123 13.25 -7.58 -1.90
CA PHE A 123 13.16 -6.12 -1.84
C PHE A 123 14.54 -5.52 -1.61
N ASP A 124 14.81 -4.36 -2.21
CA ASP A 124 16.09 -3.67 -2.05
C ASP A 124 16.24 -3.00 -0.68
N GLN A 125 15.10 -2.62 -0.05
CA GLN A 125 15.06 -1.99 1.27
C GLN A 125 13.94 -2.56 2.13
N LEU A 126 14.28 -2.88 3.38
CA LEU A 126 13.33 -3.29 4.42
C LEU A 126 13.30 -2.23 5.53
N PHE A 127 12.28 -1.38 5.52
CA PHE A 127 12.15 -0.29 6.48
C PHE A 127 11.77 -0.77 7.89
N ALA A 128 12.49 -0.26 8.88
CA ALA A 128 12.11 -0.37 10.29
C ALA A 128 11.05 0.68 10.66
N ASP A 129 10.43 0.53 11.84
CA ASP A 129 9.57 1.58 12.38
C ASP A 129 10.38 2.84 12.67
N ASP A 130 9.84 3.99 12.29
CA ASP A 130 10.42 5.33 12.38
C ASP A 130 11.76 5.49 11.64
N GLU A 131 12.07 4.60 10.70
CA GLU A 131 13.27 4.71 9.88
C GLU A 131 13.20 5.92 8.96
N ARG A 132 14.29 6.69 8.93
CA ARG A 132 14.43 7.89 8.09
C ARG A 132 15.08 7.55 6.76
N PHE A 133 14.56 8.14 5.71
CA PHE A 133 15.12 8.09 4.36
C PHE A 133 14.87 9.42 3.65
N ALA A 134 15.24 9.55 2.40
CA ALA A 134 15.02 10.76 1.63
C ALA A 134 14.50 10.45 0.22
N ILE A 135 13.77 11.40 -0.36
CA ILE A 135 13.44 11.50 -1.78
C ILE A 135 14.07 12.82 -2.24
N GLY A 136 15.20 12.77 -2.95
CA GLY A 136 16.01 13.97 -3.17
C GLY A 136 16.42 14.62 -1.85
N GLU A 137 15.97 15.86 -1.61
CA GLU A 137 16.18 16.60 -0.36
C GLU A 137 15.00 16.52 0.62
N LEU A 138 13.90 15.88 0.23
CA LEU A 138 12.74 15.67 1.10
C LEU A 138 13.08 14.66 2.19
N GLU A 139 12.96 15.08 3.45
CA GLU A 139 13.06 14.15 4.57
C GLU A 139 11.79 13.27 4.66
N CYS A 140 12.00 11.97 4.76
CA CYS A 140 10.94 10.97 4.85
C CYS A 140 11.11 10.09 6.09
N ARG A 141 9.98 9.57 6.58
CA ARG A 141 9.94 8.56 7.65
C ARG A 141 9.03 7.41 7.25
N ALA A 142 9.46 6.19 7.53
CA ALA A 142 8.66 4.99 7.37
C ALA A 142 8.07 4.59 8.75
N LEU A 143 6.77 4.77 8.94
CA LEU A 143 6.08 4.41 10.18
C LEU A 143 5.46 3.03 10.04
N HIS A 144 5.76 2.12 10.98
CA HIS A 144 5.06 0.84 11.04
C HIS A 144 3.65 1.04 11.59
N THR A 145 2.65 0.69 10.78
CA THR A 145 1.21 0.86 11.04
C THR A 145 0.45 -0.45 10.83
N PRO A 146 0.79 -1.51 11.62
CA PRO A 146 0.19 -2.83 11.47
C PRO A 146 -1.28 -2.85 11.88
N GLY A 147 -1.98 -3.90 11.46
CA GLY A 147 -3.37 -4.16 11.84
C GLY A 147 -4.18 -4.70 10.68
N HIS A 148 -4.19 -4.08 9.53
CA HIS A 148 -4.70 -4.67 8.28
C HIS A 148 -3.83 -5.88 7.89
N THR A 149 -2.53 -5.67 7.80
CA THR A 149 -1.51 -6.73 7.76
C THR A 149 -0.44 -6.47 8.83
N PRO A 150 0.36 -7.50 9.20
CA PRO A 150 1.45 -7.29 10.16
C PRO A 150 2.60 -6.43 9.62
N ALA A 151 2.61 -6.14 8.31
CA ALA A 151 3.71 -5.46 7.62
C ALA A 151 3.35 -4.07 7.08
N CYS A 152 2.13 -3.57 7.34
CA CYS A 152 1.70 -2.27 6.86
C CYS A 152 2.62 -1.14 7.32
N MET A 153 2.92 -0.23 6.39
CA MET A 153 3.70 0.97 6.60
C MET A 153 2.93 2.20 6.16
N THR A 154 3.22 3.31 6.79
CA THR A 154 2.87 4.65 6.32
C THR A 154 4.15 5.40 6.00
N TYR A 155 4.25 5.98 4.81
CA TYR A 155 5.38 6.82 4.43
C TYR A 155 5.03 8.28 4.61
N VAL A 156 5.72 8.94 5.55
CA VAL A 156 5.53 10.38 5.85
C VAL A 156 6.63 11.19 5.20
N VAL A 157 6.27 12.18 4.39
CA VAL A 157 7.17 13.05 3.63
C VAL A 157 7.02 14.49 4.12
N GLY A 158 8.13 15.15 4.39
CA GLY A 158 8.17 16.54 4.85
C GLY A 158 8.39 16.70 6.35
N LYS A 159 8.62 17.96 6.78
CA LYS A 159 8.92 18.33 8.18
C LYS A 159 7.70 18.95 8.85
N HIS A 160 7.49 18.64 10.12
CA HIS A 160 6.60 19.20 11.15
C HIS A 160 5.30 19.91 10.73
N THR A 161 5.28 20.67 9.66
CA THR A 161 4.10 21.31 9.07
C THR A 161 4.01 20.95 7.60
N GLN A 162 2.78 20.71 7.11
CA GLN A 162 2.53 20.35 5.70
C GLN A 162 3.15 19.02 5.27
N GLN A 163 3.14 18.05 6.15
CA GLN A 163 3.52 16.68 5.83
C GLN A 163 2.51 16.06 4.86
N ALA A 164 3.00 15.17 4.00
CA ALA A 164 2.20 14.22 3.23
C ALA A 164 2.42 12.82 3.82
N ALA A 165 1.36 12.07 4.08
CA ALA A 165 1.45 10.70 4.59
C ALA A 165 0.68 9.74 3.67
N PHE A 166 1.36 8.75 3.13
CA PHE A 166 0.81 7.68 2.30
C PHE A 166 0.47 6.52 3.22
N VAL A 167 -0.81 6.37 3.54
CA VAL A 167 -1.27 5.58 4.71
C VAL A 167 -1.54 4.10 4.40
N GLY A 168 -1.41 3.69 3.12
CA GLY A 168 -1.78 2.33 2.72
C GLY A 168 -3.19 1.98 3.16
N ASP A 169 -3.39 0.72 3.53
CA ASP A 169 -4.67 0.23 4.06
C ASP A 169 -4.73 0.35 5.59
N THR A 170 -4.41 1.53 6.11
CA THR A 170 -4.63 1.85 7.53
C THR A 170 -5.91 2.67 7.69
N LEU A 171 -6.05 3.73 6.88
CA LEU A 171 -7.21 4.62 6.82
C LEU A 171 -7.70 4.73 5.38
N PHE A 172 -8.99 4.99 5.22
CA PHE A 172 -9.63 5.40 3.97
C PHE A 172 -10.29 6.77 4.17
N MET A 173 -10.88 7.32 3.11
CA MET A 173 -11.61 8.58 3.22
C MET A 173 -12.61 8.54 4.39
N PRO A 174 -12.88 9.68 5.06
CA PRO A 174 -13.73 9.72 6.25
C PRO A 174 -15.09 9.06 6.11
N ASP A 175 -15.68 9.11 4.92
CA ASP A 175 -16.97 8.51 4.56
C ASP A 175 -16.91 6.97 4.33
N TYR A 176 -15.71 6.39 4.27
CA TYR A 176 -15.52 4.95 4.14
C TYR A 176 -14.89 4.30 5.38
N GLY A 177 -14.01 5.02 6.08
CA GLY A 177 -13.50 4.66 7.40
C GLY A 177 -12.14 3.98 7.39
N THR A 178 -12.08 2.66 7.61
CA THR A 178 -10.83 1.92 7.83
C THR A 178 -10.80 0.60 7.09
N ALA A 179 -9.60 0.06 6.86
CA ALA A 179 -9.44 -1.27 6.26
C ALA A 179 -9.97 -2.39 7.16
N ARG A 180 -10.17 -3.55 6.54
CA ARG A 180 -10.42 -4.83 7.22
C ARG A 180 -9.13 -5.34 7.89
N CYS A 181 -9.28 -6.20 8.88
CA CYS A 181 -8.16 -6.78 9.62
C CYS A 181 -8.32 -8.28 9.93
N ASP A 182 -9.13 -8.98 9.15
CA ASP A 182 -9.36 -10.42 9.27
C ASP A 182 -8.45 -11.28 8.37
N PHE A 183 -7.47 -10.66 7.70
CA PHE A 183 -6.43 -11.41 7.01
C PHE A 183 -5.48 -12.09 7.99
N PRO A 184 -4.82 -13.21 7.58
CA PRO A 184 -3.86 -13.90 8.42
C PRO A 184 -2.77 -12.96 8.97
N GLY A 185 -2.79 -12.75 10.28
CA GLY A 185 -1.90 -11.81 10.99
C GLY A 185 -2.46 -10.40 11.16
N GLY A 186 -3.67 -10.11 10.67
CA GLY A 186 -4.40 -8.88 10.96
C GLY A 186 -4.99 -8.86 12.37
N ASP A 187 -5.23 -7.66 12.93
CA ASP A 187 -5.77 -7.48 14.27
C ASP A 187 -6.39 -6.09 14.43
N ALA A 188 -7.68 -6.06 14.81
CA ALA A 188 -8.45 -4.82 14.90
C ALA A 188 -7.93 -3.86 15.98
N ARG A 189 -7.46 -4.41 17.12
CA ARG A 189 -6.91 -3.60 18.21
C ARG A 189 -5.59 -2.96 17.82
N THR A 190 -4.76 -3.71 17.14
CA THR A 190 -3.50 -3.22 16.57
C THR A 190 -3.75 -2.15 15.51
N LEU A 191 -4.77 -2.34 14.65
CA LEU A 191 -5.15 -1.34 13.65
C LEU A 191 -5.59 -0.03 14.31
N PHE A 192 -6.42 -0.09 15.37
CA PHE A 192 -6.85 1.09 16.10
C PHE A 192 -5.65 1.90 16.63
N ARG A 193 -4.69 1.23 17.24
CA ARG A 193 -3.46 1.87 17.76
C ARG A 193 -2.58 2.46 16.66
N SER A 194 -2.52 1.82 15.50
CA SER A 194 -1.84 2.36 14.32
C SER A 194 -2.54 3.61 13.80
N ILE A 195 -3.86 3.62 13.78
CA ILE A 195 -4.65 4.80 13.41
C ILE A 195 -4.43 5.94 14.41
N ASP A 196 -4.46 5.67 15.72
CA ASP A 196 -4.19 6.67 16.75
C ASP A 196 -2.78 7.27 16.58
N LYS A 197 -1.78 6.45 16.26
CA LYS A 197 -0.42 6.91 15.91
C LYS A 197 -0.45 7.87 14.71
N LEU A 198 -1.21 7.58 13.65
CA LEU A 198 -1.33 8.46 12.48
C LEU A 198 -2.10 9.74 12.82
N LEU A 199 -3.19 9.65 13.57
CA LEU A 199 -3.99 10.80 13.99
C LEU A 199 -3.28 11.66 15.04
N SER A 200 -2.15 11.23 15.58
CA SER A 200 -1.25 12.07 16.42
C SER A 200 -0.31 12.97 15.61
N LEU A 201 -0.25 12.81 14.28
CA LEU A 201 0.47 13.73 13.40
C LEU A 201 -0.18 15.13 13.45
N PRO A 202 0.53 16.19 12.98
CA PRO A 202 -0.04 17.53 12.89
C PRO A 202 -1.38 17.55 12.16
N GLU A 203 -2.32 18.36 12.61
CA GLU A 203 -3.70 18.40 12.11
C GLU A 203 -3.80 18.74 10.61
N ASP A 204 -2.83 19.50 10.09
CA ASP A 204 -2.70 19.91 8.69
C ASP A 204 -1.94 18.88 7.82
N THR A 205 -1.53 17.73 8.37
CA THR A 205 -0.93 16.65 7.58
C THR A 205 -1.93 16.14 6.56
N LEU A 206 -1.52 16.12 5.29
CA LEU A 206 -2.30 15.54 4.21
C LEU A 206 -2.15 14.02 4.23
N LEU A 207 -3.26 13.31 4.28
CA LEU A 207 -3.31 11.85 4.23
C LEU A 207 -3.73 11.41 2.84
N TYR A 208 -2.89 10.61 2.19
CA TYR A 208 -3.10 10.06 0.86
C TYR A 208 -3.50 8.60 0.97
N MET A 209 -4.72 8.29 0.53
CA MET A 209 -5.36 6.98 0.67
C MET A 209 -4.91 6.02 -0.44
N CYS A 210 -4.70 4.75 -0.11
CA CYS A 210 -4.38 3.72 -1.10
C CYS A 210 -5.60 3.36 -1.97
N HIS A 211 -6.80 3.48 -1.41
CA HIS A 211 -8.05 3.13 -2.11
C HIS A 211 -9.12 4.19 -1.96
N ASP A 212 -9.97 4.31 -3.00
CA ASP A 212 -11.23 5.00 -2.92
C ASP A 212 -12.36 4.17 -3.54
N TYR A 213 -13.20 3.61 -2.69
CA TYR A 213 -14.34 2.77 -3.08
C TYR A 213 -15.59 3.58 -3.44
N ARG A 214 -15.50 4.92 -3.44
CA ARG A 214 -16.54 5.86 -3.86
C ARG A 214 -17.93 5.53 -3.33
N PRO A 215 -18.14 5.55 -2.00
CA PRO A 215 -19.45 5.26 -1.44
C PRO A 215 -20.52 6.15 -2.08
N GLU A 216 -21.71 5.57 -2.32
CA GLU A 216 -22.84 6.25 -3.00
C GLU A 216 -22.53 6.77 -4.42
N GLY A 217 -21.40 6.34 -5.04
CA GLY A 217 -21.03 6.71 -6.41
C GLY A 217 -20.49 8.12 -6.56
N ARG A 218 -19.99 8.74 -5.47
CA ARG A 218 -19.34 10.04 -5.52
C ARG A 218 -18.09 10.05 -6.41
N GLU A 219 -17.66 11.24 -6.81
CA GLU A 219 -16.39 11.43 -7.51
C GLU A 219 -15.19 10.91 -6.68
N VAL A 220 -14.14 10.50 -7.37
CA VAL A 220 -12.91 9.97 -6.76
C VAL A 220 -12.29 11.02 -5.84
N GLN A 221 -12.03 10.62 -4.59
CA GLN A 221 -11.31 11.39 -3.58
C GLN A 221 -10.32 10.49 -2.86
N PHE A 222 -9.10 10.96 -2.72
CA PHE A 222 -8.03 10.15 -2.10
C PHE A 222 -7.09 10.99 -1.23
N VAL A 223 -7.49 12.22 -0.90
CA VAL A 223 -6.72 13.11 -0.03
C VAL A 223 -7.64 13.73 1.00
N THR A 224 -7.24 13.65 2.26
CA THR A 224 -7.90 14.29 3.40
C THR A 224 -6.85 14.86 4.35
N THR A 225 -7.24 15.25 5.56
CA THR A 225 -6.32 15.72 6.60
C THR A 225 -6.50 14.94 7.89
N VAL A 226 -5.49 14.96 8.76
CA VAL A 226 -5.62 14.41 10.12
C VAL A 226 -6.79 15.06 10.86
N ALA A 227 -6.99 16.38 10.72
CA ALA A 227 -8.11 17.08 11.33
C ALA A 227 -9.46 16.54 10.87
N ASP A 228 -9.61 16.32 9.56
CA ASP A 228 -10.86 15.81 8.99
C ASP A 228 -11.15 14.36 9.40
N GLU A 229 -10.14 13.50 9.39
CA GLU A 229 -10.26 12.13 9.90
C GLU A 229 -10.71 12.09 11.36
N ARG A 230 -10.10 12.92 12.21
CA ARG A 230 -10.47 13.03 13.62
C ARG A 230 -11.90 13.56 13.84
N ALA A 231 -12.39 14.42 12.96
CA ALA A 231 -13.71 15.00 13.06
C ALA A 231 -14.81 14.09 12.47
N ASN A 232 -14.55 13.48 11.33
CA ASN A 232 -15.60 12.97 10.45
C ASN A 232 -15.48 11.48 10.11
N ASN A 233 -14.34 10.79 10.37
CA ASN A 233 -14.22 9.39 10.01
C ASN A 233 -15.28 8.53 10.71
N ILE A 234 -16.05 7.80 9.92
CA ILE A 234 -17.20 7.02 10.40
C ILE A 234 -16.82 5.90 11.38
N HIS A 235 -15.55 5.48 11.42
CA HIS A 235 -15.07 4.37 12.25
C HIS A 235 -14.21 4.82 13.45
N VAL A 236 -13.51 5.96 13.33
CA VAL A 236 -12.43 6.34 14.29
C VAL A 236 -12.42 7.83 14.65
N ARG A 237 -13.49 8.57 14.33
CA ARG A 237 -13.57 9.97 14.77
C ARG A 237 -13.44 10.10 16.27
N SER A 238 -13.04 11.26 16.73
CA SER A 238 -12.89 11.57 18.14
C SER A 238 -14.11 11.15 18.97
N GLY A 239 -13.86 10.44 20.08
CA GLY A 239 -14.89 9.91 20.98
C GLY A 239 -15.23 8.43 20.76
N ILE A 240 -14.78 7.79 19.69
CA ILE A 240 -14.92 6.34 19.51
C ILE A 240 -13.78 5.64 20.28
N SER A 241 -14.14 4.74 21.19
CA SER A 241 -13.19 3.96 21.98
C SER A 241 -12.60 2.78 21.22
N GLU A 242 -11.45 2.27 21.67
CA GLU A 242 -10.82 1.06 21.10
C GLU A 242 -11.78 -0.13 21.12
N GLU A 243 -12.55 -0.32 22.19
CA GLU A 243 -13.52 -1.41 22.33
C GLU A 243 -14.68 -1.30 21.31
N GLU A 244 -15.21 -0.10 21.12
CA GLU A 244 -16.27 0.15 20.14
C GLU A 244 -15.77 -0.11 18.72
N PHE A 245 -14.55 0.37 18.40
CA PHE A 245 -13.90 0.12 17.12
C PHE A 245 -13.69 -1.38 16.87
N VAL A 246 -13.10 -2.11 17.82
CA VAL A 246 -12.85 -3.55 17.70
C VAL A 246 -14.16 -4.31 17.49
N ALA A 247 -15.20 -4.00 18.27
CA ALA A 247 -16.51 -4.66 18.12
C ALA A 247 -17.14 -4.38 16.75
N MET A 248 -17.07 -3.14 16.27
CA MET A 248 -17.55 -2.74 14.94
C MET A 248 -16.77 -3.44 13.84
N ARG A 249 -15.42 -3.38 13.90
CA ARG A 249 -14.53 -3.93 12.86
C ARG A 249 -14.68 -5.45 12.74
N THR A 250 -14.67 -6.18 13.86
CA THR A 250 -14.87 -7.64 13.87
C THR A 250 -16.22 -8.03 13.26
N ARG A 251 -17.30 -7.30 13.60
CA ARG A 251 -18.62 -7.58 13.03
C ARG A 251 -18.67 -7.31 11.52
N ARG A 252 -18.06 -6.20 11.07
CA ARG A 252 -18.03 -5.82 9.67
C ARG A 252 -17.21 -6.81 8.85
N ASP A 253 -16.03 -7.19 9.33
CA ASP A 253 -15.12 -8.12 8.63
C ASP A 253 -15.77 -9.49 8.44
N ALA A 254 -16.45 -10.01 9.44
CA ALA A 254 -17.16 -11.31 9.36
C ALA A 254 -18.23 -11.39 8.24
N SER A 255 -18.65 -10.23 7.68
CA SER A 255 -19.63 -10.14 6.60
C SER A 255 -19.03 -9.77 5.24
N MET A 256 -17.71 -9.54 5.17
CA MET A 256 -17.05 -9.13 3.93
C MET A 256 -16.57 -10.34 3.13
N GLU A 257 -16.79 -10.31 1.82
CA GLU A 257 -16.17 -11.26 0.90
C GLU A 257 -14.66 -11.01 0.81
N MET A 258 -13.90 -12.08 0.49
CA MET A 258 -12.47 -11.94 0.21
C MET A 258 -12.25 -11.13 -1.07
N PRO A 259 -11.17 -10.33 -1.16
CA PRO A 259 -10.81 -9.63 -2.38
C PRO A 259 -10.65 -10.61 -3.55
N THR A 260 -11.20 -10.24 -4.70
CA THR A 260 -11.19 -11.10 -5.91
C THR A 260 -9.78 -11.56 -6.30
N LEU A 261 -8.78 -10.72 -6.08
CA LEU A 261 -7.39 -11.00 -6.48
C LEU A 261 -6.49 -11.48 -5.34
N ILE A 262 -7.02 -11.80 -4.15
CA ILE A 262 -6.17 -12.20 -3.00
C ILE A 262 -5.21 -13.35 -3.34
N LEU A 263 -5.69 -14.36 -4.08
CA LEU A 263 -4.87 -15.53 -4.41
C LEU A 263 -3.71 -15.19 -5.35
N PRO A 264 -3.90 -14.51 -6.50
CA PRO A 264 -2.78 -14.12 -7.34
C PRO A 264 -1.93 -13.02 -6.72
N SER A 265 -2.53 -11.97 -6.13
CA SER A 265 -1.82 -10.79 -5.67
C SER A 265 -0.82 -11.11 -4.57
N VAL A 266 -1.23 -11.82 -3.52
CA VAL A 266 -0.33 -12.12 -2.40
C VAL A 266 0.87 -12.94 -2.84
N GLN A 267 0.70 -13.92 -3.74
CA GLN A 267 1.79 -14.75 -4.24
C GLN A 267 2.84 -13.97 -5.03
N VAL A 268 2.41 -12.97 -5.79
CA VAL A 268 3.27 -12.10 -6.59
C VAL A 268 3.87 -11.00 -5.70
N ASN A 269 3.06 -10.31 -4.93
CA ASN A 269 3.46 -9.14 -4.16
C ASN A 269 4.45 -9.48 -3.03
N MET A 270 4.32 -10.65 -2.37
CA MET A 270 5.31 -11.08 -1.39
C MET A 270 6.69 -11.44 -2.01
N ARG A 271 6.78 -11.47 -3.36
CA ARG A 271 8.01 -11.63 -4.15
C ARG A 271 8.47 -10.30 -4.77
N ALA A 272 8.08 -9.17 -4.18
CA ALA A 272 8.31 -7.83 -4.71
C ALA A 272 7.75 -7.64 -6.14
N GLY A 273 6.66 -8.32 -6.48
CA GLY A 273 6.03 -8.28 -7.82
C GLY A 273 6.59 -9.30 -8.82
N HIS A 274 7.59 -10.08 -8.45
CA HIS A 274 8.11 -11.13 -9.33
C HIS A 274 7.19 -12.34 -9.37
N PHE A 275 6.96 -12.85 -10.57
CA PHE A 275 6.25 -14.11 -10.76
C PHE A 275 7.13 -15.30 -10.34
N PRO A 276 6.50 -16.44 -9.94
CA PRO A 276 7.24 -17.69 -9.72
C PRO A 276 8.04 -18.09 -10.98
N GLU A 277 9.09 -18.89 -10.77
CA GLU A 277 9.88 -19.44 -11.88
C GLU A 277 8.99 -20.30 -12.80
N PRO A 278 9.28 -20.34 -14.12
CA PRO A 278 8.53 -21.18 -15.03
C PRO A 278 8.78 -22.65 -14.73
N GLU A 279 7.73 -23.46 -14.87
CA GLU A 279 7.83 -24.92 -14.77
C GLU A 279 8.47 -25.54 -16.04
N ALA A 280 8.63 -26.86 -16.08
CA ALA A 280 9.31 -27.57 -17.14
C ALA A 280 8.74 -27.32 -18.56
N ASN A 281 7.49 -26.88 -18.67
CA ASN A 281 6.84 -26.50 -19.92
C ASN A 281 7.05 -25.02 -20.33
N GLY A 282 7.84 -24.27 -19.54
CA GLY A 282 8.07 -22.84 -19.76
C GLY A 282 6.96 -21.91 -19.29
N THR A 283 5.90 -22.43 -18.65
CA THR A 283 4.75 -21.65 -18.16
C THR A 283 4.89 -21.37 -16.66
N ARG A 284 4.55 -20.17 -16.24
CA ARG A 284 4.48 -19.78 -14.82
C ARG A 284 3.09 -20.05 -14.28
N TYR A 285 3.01 -20.54 -13.05
CA TYR A 285 1.75 -20.89 -12.41
C TYR A 285 1.62 -20.22 -11.04
N LEU A 286 0.38 -19.84 -10.70
CA LEU A 286 -0.02 -19.43 -9.36
C LEU A 286 -0.88 -20.54 -8.74
N LYS A 287 -0.72 -20.77 -7.47
CA LYS A 287 -1.40 -21.86 -6.75
C LYS A 287 -2.77 -21.39 -6.24
N ILE A 288 -3.76 -22.26 -6.29
CA ILE A 288 -5.07 -22.05 -5.68
C ILE A 288 -5.24 -23.11 -4.57
N PRO A 289 -5.08 -22.74 -3.28
CA PRO A 289 -5.33 -23.65 -2.18
C PRO A 289 -6.84 -23.90 -2.04
N LEU A 290 -7.27 -25.15 -2.09
CA LEU A 290 -8.69 -25.48 -2.01
C LEU A 290 -9.13 -25.61 -0.55
N ASN A 291 -10.22 -24.92 -0.18
CA ASN A 291 -10.85 -24.96 1.16
C ASN A 291 -9.92 -24.54 2.32
N VAL A 292 -9.02 -23.59 2.08
CA VAL A 292 -8.01 -23.16 3.07
C VAL A 292 -8.04 -21.66 3.33
N VAL A 293 -8.61 -20.85 2.42
CA VAL A 293 -8.77 -19.39 2.53
C VAL A 293 -10.25 -19.07 2.57
#